data_d49bd8a7384b4099061d395a1edfe2f5
#
_entry.id   d49bd8a7384b4099061d395a1edfe2f5
#
_cell.length_a   1.000
_cell.length_b   1.000
_cell.length_c   1.000
_cell.angle_alpha   90.00
_cell.angle_beta   90.00
_cell.angle_gamma   90.00
#
_symmetry.space_group_name_H-M   'P 1'
#
loop_
_entity.id
_entity.type
_entity.pdbx_description
1 polymer ?
#
loop_
_entity_poly.entity_id
_entity_poly.type
_entity_poly.pdbx_seq_one_letter_code
_entity_poly.pdbx_strand_id
1 'polypeptide(L)'
;LDWVVRHRRITFFSMMSVFVVSLGLLTRVPTEFFPPSDNGRISAMVELEQNVGVDYTARIARQIDSIIYAKYPEIVLVSASAGANSSDNAFAAMQTTGSHIINYNVRLTGVEERDRSIYVISDLLRGDLDRIPEIRQYTVTPGGQSGSMSGSATVNVKRSEEHTSE
;
A
#
# COMPACT_ATOMS: atom_id res chain seq x y z
N LEU A 1 -41.08 23.81 27.69
CA LEU A 1 -41.30 24.29 26.30
C LEU A 1 -41.42 25.79 26.24
N ASP A 2 -42.12 26.47 27.17
CA ASP A 2 -42.34 27.92 27.16
C ASP A 2 -41.07 28.74 27.25
N TRP A 3 -40.06 28.28 27.98
CA TRP A 3 -38.78 28.97 28.09
C TRP A 3 -38.03 29.07 26.73
N VAL A 4 -38.06 27.99 25.94
CA VAL A 4 -37.42 27.93 24.61
C VAL A 4 -38.10 28.87 23.63
N VAL A 5 -39.43 28.90 23.64
CA VAL A 5 -40.21 29.80 22.77
C VAL A 5 -40.01 31.27 23.13
N ARG A 6 -39.89 31.58 24.43
CA ARG A 6 -39.67 32.91 24.94
C ARG A 6 -38.27 33.46 24.66
N HIS A 7 -37.26 32.57 24.58
CA HIS A 7 -35.86 32.90 24.34
C HIS A 7 -35.36 32.37 23.00
N ARG A 8 -36.15 32.44 21.95
CA ARG A 8 -35.88 31.90 20.61
C ARG A 8 -34.51 32.29 20.04
N ARG A 9 -34.01 33.49 20.30
CA ARG A 9 -32.69 33.94 19.83
C ARG A 9 -31.57 33.23 20.56
N ILE A 10 -31.68 33.05 21.87
CA ILE A 10 -30.66 32.37 22.68
C ILE A 10 -30.60 30.89 22.27
N THR A 11 -31.75 30.25 22.10
CA THR A 11 -31.86 28.87 21.65
C THR A 11 -31.25 28.67 20.26
N PHE A 12 -31.52 29.62 19.34
CA PHE A 12 -30.95 29.57 17.98
C PHE A 12 -29.43 29.68 17.99
N PHE A 13 -28.88 30.66 18.71
CA PHE A 13 -27.43 30.84 18.80
C PHE A 13 -26.74 29.71 19.55
N SER A 14 -27.35 29.13 20.57
CA SER A 14 -26.83 27.97 21.27
C SER A 14 -26.76 26.75 20.36
N MET A 15 -27.80 26.49 19.59
CA MET A 15 -27.84 25.37 18.64
C MET A 15 -26.82 25.55 17.51
N MET A 16 -26.69 26.78 17.00
CA MET A 16 -25.71 27.13 15.98
C MET A 16 -24.27 27.00 16.51
N SER A 17 -24.02 27.37 17.76
CA SER A 17 -22.73 27.19 18.41
C SER A 17 -22.36 25.73 18.54
N VAL A 18 -23.26 24.87 18.99
CA VAL A 18 -23.05 23.43 19.09
C VAL A 18 -22.74 22.83 17.71
N PHE A 19 -23.47 23.27 16.68
CA PHE A 19 -23.23 22.81 15.31
C PHE A 19 -21.85 23.19 14.80
N VAL A 20 -21.42 24.44 14.99
CA VAL A 20 -20.08 24.91 14.58
C VAL A 20 -18.97 24.15 15.33
N VAL A 21 -19.15 23.95 16.64
CA VAL A 21 -18.19 23.17 17.45
C VAL A 21 -18.13 21.70 16.96
N SER A 22 -19.27 21.12 16.64
CA SER A 22 -19.34 19.75 16.08
C SER A 22 -18.60 19.63 14.73
N LEU A 23 -18.79 20.62 13.84
CA LEU A 23 -18.04 20.66 12.57
C LEU A 23 -16.53 20.81 12.81
N GLY A 24 -16.13 21.63 13.76
CA GLY A 24 -14.72 21.79 14.14
C GLY A 24 -14.11 20.52 14.72
N LEU A 25 -14.87 19.76 15.50
CA LEU A 25 -14.44 18.47 16.03
C LEU A 25 -14.30 17.42 14.93
N LEU A 26 -15.17 17.45 13.92
CA LEU A 26 -15.13 16.50 12.80
C LEU A 26 -13.79 16.57 12.03
N THR A 27 -13.19 17.75 11.94
CA THR A 27 -11.88 17.92 11.29
C THR A 27 -10.70 17.39 12.13
N ARG A 28 -10.93 17.17 13.42
CA ARG A 28 -9.92 16.65 14.36
C ARG A 28 -10.00 15.13 14.56
N VAL A 29 -11.09 14.52 14.15
CA VAL A 29 -11.24 13.06 14.23
C VAL A 29 -10.50 12.45 13.04
N PRO A 30 -9.41 11.69 13.27
CA PRO A 30 -8.78 10.94 12.19
C PRO A 30 -9.77 9.90 11.67
N THR A 31 -10.11 9.99 10.38
CA THR A 31 -10.97 9.04 9.69
C THR A 31 -10.16 7.82 9.27
N GLU A 32 -9.69 7.04 10.21
CA GLU A 32 -9.16 5.72 9.92
C GLU A 32 -10.33 4.73 9.89
N PHE A 33 -10.85 4.50 8.70
CA PHE A 33 -11.96 3.56 8.46
C PHE A 33 -11.56 2.12 8.80
N PHE A 34 -10.28 1.81 8.66
CA PHE A 34 -9.71 0.51 9.05
C PHE A 34 -8.39 0.77 9.77
N PRO A 35 -8.31 0.43 11.07
CA PRO A 35 -7.02 0.47 11.74
C PRO A 35 -6.05 -0.45 10.97
N PRO A 36 -4.81 -0.04 10.77
CA PRO A 36 -3.81 -0.87 10.14
C PRO A 36 -3.63 -2.16 10.94
N SER A 37 -4.31 -3.22 10.52
CA SER A 37 -4.21 -4.52 11.18
C SER A 37 -3.08 -5.31 10.54
N ASP A 38 -2.24 -5.90 11.36
CA ASP A 38 -1.23 -6.82 10.91
C ASP A 38 -1.87 -8.18 10.58
N ASN A 39 -2.27 -8.33 9.33
CA ASN A 39 -2.89 -9.55 8.82
C ASN A 39 -1.87 -10.54 8.21
N GLY A 40 -0.58 -10.31 8.42
CA GLY A 40 0.49 -11.19 7.92
C GLY A 40 0.61 -11.23 6.40
N ARG A 41 0.13 -10.22 5.68
CA ARG A 41 0.24 -10.16 4.22
C ARG A 41 0.91 -8.86 3.77
N ILE A 42 1.84 -8.98 2.83
CA ILE A 42 2.46 -7.83 2.16
C ILE A 42 2.18 -7.99 0.66
N SER A 43 1.66 -6.94 0.06
CA SER A 43 1.59 -6.84 -1.40
C SER A 43 2.69 -5.90 -1.88
N ALA A 44 3.45 -6.35 -2.88
CA ALA A 44 4.42 -5.49 -3.53
C ALA A 44 4.22 -5.56 -5.05
N MET A 45 4.27 -4.40 -5.67
CA MET A 45 4.29 -4.26 -7.12
C MET A 45 5.65 -3.72 -7.51
N VAL A 46 6.32 -4.40 -8.43
CA VAL A 46 7.64 -4.03 -8.94
C VAL A 46 7.51 -3.79 -10.43
N GLU A 47 7.89 -2.61 -10.86
CA GLU A 47 7.92 -2.20 -12.27
C GLU A 47 9.36 -2.14 -12.76
N LEU A 48 9.66 -2.89 -13.79
CA LEU A 48 10.92 -2.88 -14.50
C LEU A 48 10.88 -1.87 -15.65
N GLU A 49 11.94 -1.77 -16.42
CA GLU A 49 11.98 -0.94 -17.61
C GLU A 49 10.98 -1.43 -18.66
N GLN A 50 10.34 -0.49 -19.35
CA GLN A 50 9.40 -0.82 -20.43
C GLN A 50 10.14 -1.52 -21.58
N ASN A 51 9.41 -2.40 -22.29
CA ASN A 51 9.91 -3.22 -23.40
C ASN A 51 10.82 -4.40 -23.03
N VAL A 52 10.88 -4.80 -21.76
CA VAL A 52 11.53 -6.05 -21.35
C VAL A 52 10.60 -7.23 -21.61
N GLY A 53 11.18 -8.34 -22.06
CA GLY A 53 10.45 -9.58 -22.29
C GLY A 53 10.11 -10.27 -20.97
N VAL A 54 9.06 -11.11 -20.99
CA VAL A 54 8.61 -11.88 -19.80
C VAL A 54 9.72 -12.75 -19.22
N ASP A 55 10.61 -13.28 -20.05
CA ASP A 55 11.75 -14.11 -19.60
C ASP A 55 12.75 -13.33 -18.76
N TYR A 56 12.97 -12.06 -19.13
CA TYR A 56 13.83 -11.15 -18.34
C TYR A 56 13.16 -10.83 -17.01
N THR A 57 11.88 -10.47 -17.03
CA THR A 57 11.08 -10.20 -15.85
C THR A 57 11.06 -11.39 -14.89
N ALA A 58 10.91 -12.61 -15.41
CA ALA A 58 10.95 -13.84 -14.63
C ALA A 58 12.35 -14.11 -14.02
N ARG A 59 13.42 -13.64 -14.64
CA ARG A 59 14.78 -13.75 -14.09
C ARG A 59 14.96 -12.81 -12.90
N ILE A 60 14.52 -11.56 -13.04
CA ILE A 60 14.56 -10.58 -11.94
C ILE A 60 13.65 -11.03 -10.80
N ALA A 61 12.46 -11.57 -11.09
CA ALA A 61 11.58 -12.14 -10.08
C ALA A 61 12.29 -13.22 -9.25
N ARG A 62 12.98 -14.16 -9.89
CA ARG A 62 13.75 -15.20 -9.19
C ARG A 62 14.90 -14.64 -8.35
N GLN A 63 15.53 -13.56 -8.79
CA GLN A 63 16.56 -12.87 -8.01
C GLN A 63 15.95 -12.25 -6.75
N ILE A 64 14.82 -11.58 -6.87
CA ILE A 64 14.08 -11.00 -5.73
C ILE A 64 13.63 -12.11 -4.77
N ASP A 65 13.08 -13.21 -5.28
CA ASP A 65 12.67 -14.38 -4.48
C ASP A 65 13.83 -14.92 -3.66
N SER A 66 15.00 -15.05 -4.28
CA SER A 66 16.23 -15.51 -3.60
C SER A 66 16.61 -14.59 -2.42
N ILE A 67 16.51 -13.28 -2.59
CA ILE A 67 16.79 -12.30 -1.53
C ILE A 67 15.75 -12.42 -0.42
N ILE A 68 14.48 -12.53 -0.79
CA ILE A 68 13.37 -12.64 0.16
C ILE A 68 13.55 -13.87 1.05
N TYR A 69 13.72 -15.05 0.47
CA TYR A 69 13.88 -16.29 1.24
C TYR A 69 15.16 -16.35 2.07
N ALA A 70 16.24 -15.68 1.62
CA ALA A 70 17.50 -15.66 2.36
C ALA A 70 17.47 -14.75 3.60
N LYS A 71 16.73 -13.64 3.54
CA LYS A 71 16.74 -12.61 4.58
C LYS A 71 15.57 -12.63 5.54
N TYR A 72 14.45 -13.18 5.12
CA TYR A 72 13.18 -13.09 5.85
C TYR A 72 12.65 -14.49 6.21
N PRO A 73 13.11 -15.09 7.30
CA PRO A 73 12.67 -16.42 7.74
C PRO A 73 11.18 -16.44 8.14
N GLU A 74 10.59 -15.27 8.42
CA GLU A 74 9.18 -15.15 8.76
C GLU A 74 8.24 -15.31 7.56
N ILE A 75 8.78 -15.38 6.35
CA ILE A 75 7.99 -15.52 5.13
C ILE A 75 7.70 -17.00 4.87
N VAL A 76 6.42 -17.32 4.87
CA VAL A 76 5.92 -18.69 4.62
C VAL A 76 5.69 -18.94 3.13
N LEU A 77 5.18 -17.95 2.43
CA LEU A 77 4.81 -18.09 1.02
C LEU A 77 5.06 -16.78 0.26
N VAL A 78 5.73 -16.90 -0.86
CA VAL A 78 5.85 -15.83 -1.86
C VAL A 78 5.13 -16.27 -3.12
N SER A 79 4.20 -15.48 -3.58
CA SER A 79 3.55 -15.66 -4.88
C SER A 79 3.90 -14.47 -5.76
N ALA A 80 4.62 -14.71 -6.84
CA ALA A 80 4.97 -13.71 -7.83
C ALA A 80 4.17 -13.97 -9.12
N SER A 81 3.57 -12.93 -9.66
CA SER A 81 2.90 -12.97 -10.97
C SER A 81 3.53 -11.91 -11.86
N ALA A 82 4.08 -12.34 -13.00
CA ALA A 82 4.69 -11.49 -13.99
C ALA A 82 3.95 -11.61 -15.33
N GLY A 83 3.71 -10.48 -16.00
CA GLY A 83 3.03 -10.45 -17.28
C GLY A 83 1.53 -10.15 -17.21
N ALA A 84 0.84 -10.25 -18.33
CA ALA A 84 -0.58 -10.01 -18.40
C ALA A 84 -1.36 -11.15 -17.71
N ASN A 85 -2.25 -10.79 -16.79
CA ASN A 85 -3.19 -11.75 -16.23
C ASN A 85 -4.19 -12.18 -17.32
N SER A 86 -4.17 -13.45 -17.64
CA SER A 86 -5.13 -14.07 -18.56
C SER A 86 -6.47 -14.41 -17.89
N SER A 87 -6.76 -13.82 -16.73
CA SER A 87 -8.03 -14.07 -16.06
C SER A 87 -9.09 -13.09 -16.57
N ASP A 88 -10.15 -13.62 -17.15
CA ASP A 88 -11.34 -12.90 -17.62
C ASP A 88 -12.17 -12.22 -16.49
N ASN A 89 -11.56 -11.98 -15.35
CA ASN A 89 -12.21 -11.34 -14.22
C ASN A 89 -12.10 -9.81 -14.33
N ALA A 90 -13.22 -9.12 -14.15
CA ALA A 90 -13.27 -7.65 -14.10
C ALA A 90 -12.29 -7.05 -13.06
N PHE A 91 -11.92 -7.80 -12.02
CA PHE A 91 -10.89 -7.44 -11.04
C PHE A 91 -9.47 -7.45 -11.62
N ALA A 92 -9.18 -8.34 -12.57
CA ALA A 92 -7.88 -8.37 -13.24
C ALA A 92 -7.66 -7.16 -14.15
N ALA A 93 -8.75 -6.62 -14.72
CA ALA A 93 -8.71 -5.41 -15.53
C ALA A 93 -8.40 -4.13 -14.71
N MET A 94 -8.58 -4.18 -13.39
CA MET A 94 -8.24 -3.09 -12.48
C MET A 94 -6.79 -3.14 -11.98
N GLN A 95 -6.09 -4.25 -12.19
CA GLN A 95 -4.67 -4.37 -11.83
C GLN A 95 -3.81 -3.87 -12.99
N THR A 96 -2.83 -3.05 -12.66
CA THR A 96 -1.82 -2.64 -13.64
C THR A 96 -1.02 -3.88 -14.04
N THR A 97 -1.16 -4.30 -15.30
CA THR A 97 -0.54 -5.51 -15.85
C THR A 97 0.31 -5.16 -17.05
N GLY A 98 1.44 -5.84 -17.15
CA GLY A 98 2.37 -5.67 -18.27
C GLY A 98 3.51 -6.69 -18.17
N SER A 99 4.20 -6.97 -19.26
CA SER A 99 5.34 -7.88 -19.28
C SER A 99 6.49 -7.44 -18.37
N HIS A 100 6.54 -6.16 -18.02
CA HIS A 100 7.54 -5.49 -17.18
C HIS A 100 7.09 -5.33 -15.73
N ILE A 101 5.89 -5.81 -15.36
CA ILE A 101 5.32 -5.65 -14.02
C ILE A 101 5.29 -6.98 -13.30
N ILE A 102 5.78 -7.00 -12.06
CA ILE A 102 5.73 -8.15 -11.17
C ILE A 102 4.85 -7.79 -9.97
N ASN A 103 3.81 -8.54 -9.76
CA ASN A 103 2.96 -8.43 -8.59
C ASN A 103 3.33 -9.51 -7.58
N TYR A 104 3.77 -9.10 -6.41
CA TYR A 104 4.11 -9.97 -5.29
C TYR A 104 3.01 -10.00 -4.25
N ASN A 105 2.66 -11.20 -3.81
CA ASN A 105 1.89 -11.44 -2.61
C ASN A 105 2.71 -12.28 -1.66
N VAL A 106 3.14 -11.67 -0.58
CA VAL A 106 3.97 -12.30 0.45
C VAL A 106 3.11 -12.58 1.67
N ARG A 107 3.14 -13.83 2.12
CA ARG A 107 2.47 -14.27 3.34
C ARG A 107 3.50 -14.57 4.42
N LEU A 108 3.31 -13.95 5.57
CA LEU A 108 4.14 -14.12 6.75
C LEU A 108 3.51 -15.13 7.71
N THR A 109 4.33 -15.63 8.64
CA THR A 109 3.88 -16.36 9.82
C THR A 109 2.91 -15.53 10.66
N GLY A 110 2.20 -16.16 11.58
CA GLY A 110 1.30 -15.49 12.51
C GLY A 110 2.00 -14.39 13.31
N VAL A 111 1.24 -13.39 13.73
CA VAL A 111 1.77 -12.25 14.52
C VAL A 111 2.45 -12.72 15.80
N GLU A 112 1.95 -13.83 16.40
CA GLU A 112 2.46 -14.40 17.64
C GLU A 112 3.77 -15.20 17.45
N GLU A 113 4.09 -15.58 16.21
CA GLU A 113 5.25 -16.40 15.88
C GLU A 113 6.44 -15.61 15.31
N ARG A 114 6.33 -14.29 15.22
CA ARG A 114 7.35 -13.43 14.65
C ARG A 114 7.71 -12.27 15.56
N ASP A 115 9.00 -11.95 15.60
CA ASP A 115 9.52 -10.83 16.38
C ASP A 115 9.35 -9.48 15.69
N ARG A 116 9.25 -9.49 14.35
CA ARG A 116 9.16 -8.27 13.54
C ARG A 116 7.74 -8.04 13.04
N SER A 117 7.26 -6.80 13.18
CA SER A 117 5.96 -6.43 12.64
C SER A 117 5.98 -6.36 11.10
N ILE A 118 4.81 -6.48 10.48
CA ILE A 118 4.64 -6.35 9.02
C ILE A 118 5.21 -5.04 8.48
N TYR A 119 5.15 -3.96 9.26
CA TYR A 119 5.65 -2.65 8.87
C TYR A 119 7.17 -2.64 8.78
N VAL A 120 7.86 -3.21 9.77
CA VAL A 120 9.33 -3.33 9.81
C VAL A 120 9.81 -4.19 8.63
N ILE A 121 9.14 -5.32 8.38
CA ILE A 121 9.50 -6.19 7.27
C ILE A 121 9.26 -5.49 5.92
N SER A 122 8.18 -4.73 5.78
CA SER A 122 7.90 -3.95 4.58
C SER A 122 8.95 -2.87 4.32
N ASP A 123 9.43 -2.19 5.36
CA ASP A 123 10.47 -1.16 5.22
C ASP A 123 11.84 -1.76 4.86
N LEU A 124 12.19 -2.91 5.45
CA LEU A 124 13.38 -3.65 5.08
C LEU A 124 13.31 -4.14 3.63
N LEU A 125 12.15 -4.63 3.21
CA LEU A 125 11.92 -5.08 1.83
C LEU A 125 12.06 -3.91 0.84
N ARG A 126 11.57 -2.73 1.18
CA ARG A 126 11.77 -1.50 0.37
C ARG A 126 13.27 -1.20 0.20
N GLY A 127 14.03 -1.25 1.31
CA GLY A 127 15.47 -1.01 1.26
C GLY A 127 16.25 -2.06 0.45
N ASP A 128 15.75 -3.29 0.35
CA ASP A 128 16.38 -4.32 -0.48
C ASP A 128 16.02 -4.15 -1.96
N LEU A 129 14.76 -3.76 -2.26
CA LEU A 129 14.34 -3.44 -3.62
C LEU A 129 15.07 -2.22 -4.20
N ASP A 130 15.37 -1.21 -3.38
CA ASP A 130 16.15 -0.03 -3.78
C ASP A 130 17.57 -0.36 -4.26
N ARG A 131 18.12 -1.49 -3.82
CA ARG A 131 19.46 -1.92 -4.19
C ARG A 131 19.52 -2.64 -5.53
N ILE A 132 18.39 -2.94 -6.11
CA ILE A 132 18.29 -3.64 -7.39
C ILE A 132 18.18 -2.58 -8.51
N PRO A 133 19.21 -2.38 -9.32
CA PRO A 133 19.26 -1.28 -10.29
C PRO A 133 18.25 -1.46 -11.45
N GLU A 134 17.79 -2.68 -11.69
CA GLU A 134 16.84 -3.02 -12.74
C GLU A 134 15.40 -2.59 -12.43
N ILE A 135 15.13 -2.22 -11.16
CA ILE A 135 13.81 -1.78 -10.72
C ILE A 135 13.67 -0.28 -10.99
N ARG A 136 12.71 0.07 -11.83
CA ARG A 136 12.37 1.46 -12.12
C ARG A 136 11.49 2.09 -11.05
N GLN A 137 10.49 1.35 -10.62
CA GLN A 137 9.54 1.77 -9.60
C GLN A 137 9.02 0.56 -8.83
N TYR A 138 8.75 0.76 -7.55
CA TYR A 138 8.09 -0.26 -6.75
C TYR A 138 7.12 0.36 -5.75
N THR A 139 6.13 -0.43 -5.35
CA THR A 139 5.17 -0.09 -4.30
C THR A 139 5.05 -1.26 -3.36
N VAL A 140 5.27 -1.05 -2.06
CA VAL A 140 5.10 -2.08 -1.03
C VAL A 140 4.01 -1.64 -0.06
N THR A 141 2.95 -2.42 0.02
CA THR A 141 1.78 -2.16 0.85
C THR A 141 1.63 -3.25 1.91
N PRO A 142 1.84 -2.93 3.20
CA PRO A 142 1.51 -3.85 4.28
C PRO A 142 -0.01 -4.02 4.38
N GLY A 143 -0.46 -5.23 4.74
CA GLY A 143 -1.88 -5.52 4.86
C GLY A 143 -2.52 -6.19 3.64
N GLY A 144 -1.79 -6.40 2.56
CA GLY A 144 -2.25 -7.17 1.39
C GLY A 144 -3.40 -6.55 0.60
N GLN A 145 -3.75 -5.32 0.86
CA GLN A 145 -4.79 -4.61 0.10
C GLN A 145 -4.13 -3.81 -1.04
N SER A 146 -3.92 -4.51 -2.15
CA SER A 146 -3.62 -3.89 -3.44
C SER A 146 -4.91 -3.32 -4.02
N GLY A 147 -5.36 -2.21 -3.48
CA GLY A 147 -6.56 -1.55 -3.92
C GLY A 147 -6.62 -0.14 -3.33
N SER A 148 -6.58 0.80 -4.16
CA SER A 148 -6.62 2.24 -4.12
C SER A 148 -7.74 2.86 -3.27
N MET A 149 -7.95 2.46 -2.00
CA MET A 149 -8.93 3.10 -1.12
C MET A 149 -8.51 3.20 0.35
N SER A 150 -7.26 2.99 0.70
CA SER A 150 -6.80 3.25 2.06
C SER A 150 -5.69 4.28 2.02
N GLY A 151 -5.84 5.36 2.79
CA GLY A 151 -4.85 6.42 2.98
C GLY A 151 -3.56 5.96 3.69
N SER A 152 -3.14 4.75 3.42
CA SER A 152 -1.83 4.21 3.74
C SER A 152 -0.83 4.90 2.82
N ALA A 153 0.11 5.62 3.41
CA ALA A 153 1.17 6.32 2.69
C ALA A 153 1.90 5.35 1.75
N THR A 154 1.49 5.36 0.50
CA THR A 154 2.19 4.66 -0.57
C THR A 154 3.43 5.48 -0.87
N VAL A 155 4.58 5.04 -0.39
CA VAL A 155 5.85 5.68 -0.77
C VAL A 155 6.16 5.23 -2.19
N ASN A 156 5.90 6.12 -3.12
CA ASN A 156 6.19 5.93 -4.54
C ASN A 156 7.58 6.55 -4.79
N VAL A 157 8.61 5.72 -4.81
CA VAL A 157 9.96 6.17 -5.12
C VAL A 157 10.14 6.12 -6.63
N LYS A 158 10.09 7.28 -7.26
CA LYS A 158 10.43 7.45 -8.67
C LYS A 158 11.91 7.87 -8.76
N ARG A 159 12.76 6.99 -9.26
CA ARG A 159 14.14 7.38 -9.60
C ARG A 159 14.08 8.32 -10.81
N SER A 160 14.40 9.59 -10.60
CA SER A 160 14.60 10.57 -11.66
C SER A 160 15.94 10.31 -12.31
N GLU A 161 15.99 9.79 -13.51
CA GLU A 161 17.20 9.83 -14.31
C GLU A 161 17.38 11.27 -14.78
N GLU A 162 18.39 11.92 -14.24
CA GLU A 162 18.88 13.20 -14.74
C GLU A 162 19.51 12.95 -16.10
N HIS A 163 18.77 13.25 -17.17
CA HIS A 163 19.37 13.38 -18.48
C HIS A 163 20.31 14.60 -18.48
N THR A 164 21.59 14.34 -18.29
CA THR A 164 22.64 15.29 -18.66
C THR A 164 22.74 15.25 -20.17
N SER A 165 22.06 16.18 -20.84
CA SER A 165 22.29 16.47 -22.25
C SER A 165 23.48 17.43 -22.33
N GLU A 166 24.62 16.97 -22.81
CA GLU A 166 25.60 17.77 -23.51
C GLU A 166 25.38 17.63 -25.02
#